data_3b1aa9d11838ae0b711826b6630322dc
#
_entry.id   3b1aa9d11838ae0b711826b6630322dc
#
_cell.length_a   1.000
_cell.length_b   1.000
_cell.length_c   1.000
_cell.angle_alpha   90.00
_cell.angle_beta   90.00
_cell.angle_gamma   90.00
#
_symmetry.space_group_name_H-M   'P 1'
#
loop_
_entity.id
_entity.type
_entity.pdbx_description
1 polymer ?
#
loop_
_entity_poly.entity_id
_entity_poly.type
_entity_poly.pdbx_seq_one_letter_code
_entity_poly.pdbx_strand_id
1 'polypeptide(L)'
;LTYAYMGLYGLSIDINTVPVIAVGIGVGIDYSIYMMDRIREEMAKCGELREAVRRAIATTGMAISFTALTLMAGIIMWVIFSDLRFQSDAAMLLCVMIVINGIAAMLLVPSWVLVFKPRFITNVYADEDGILHADRQRPEPTPSPTDNSRESDGYVAGAASRA
;
A
#
# COMPACT_ATOMS: atom_id res chain seq x y z
N LEU A 1 4.66 13.46 16.34
CA LEU A 1 5.32 14.54 15.58
C LEU A 1 4.44 15.78 15.50
N THR A 2 3.16 15.69 15.15
CA THR A 2 2.23 16.83 15.05
C THR A 2 2.11 17.61 16.36
N TYR A 3 1.94 16.91 17.50
CA TYR A 3 1.89 17.55 18.81
C TYR A 3 3.22 18.20 19.21
N ALA A 4 4.35 17.64 18.78
CA ALA A 4 5.66 18.26 19.01
C ALA A 4 5.81 19.56 18.21
N TYR A 5 5.32 19.57 16.97
CA TYR A 5 5.29 20.78 16.16
C TYR A 5 4.40 21.86 16.79
N MET A 6 3.19 21.50 17.24
CA MET A 6 2.28 22.42 17.94
C MET A 6 2.91 23.03 19.21
N GLY A 7 3.62 22.18 20.00
CA GLY A 7 4.32 22.65 21.20
C GLY A 7 5.47 23.61 20.91
N LEU A 8 6.20 23.41 19.81
CA LEU A 8 7.30 24.28 19.39
C LEU A 8 6.82 25.66 18.90
N TYR A 9 5.68 25.70 18.22
CA TYR A 9 5.10 26.94 17.67
C TYR A 9 4.08 27.61 18.60
N GLY A 10 3.85 27.02 19.80
CA GLY A 10 2.88 27.57 20.77
C GLY A 10 1.44 27.56 20.31
N LEU A 11 1.10 26.65 19.37
CA LEU A 11 -0.26 26.50 18.87
C LEU A 11 -1.12 25.78 19.91
N SER A 12 -2.18 26.44 20.39
CA SER A 12 -3.14 25.85 21.30
C SER A 12 -4.06 24.86 20.57
N ILE A 13 -4.51 23.84 21.27
CA ILE A 13 -5.56 22.94 20.77
C ILE A 13 -6.90 23.65 20.91
N ASP A 14 -7.32 24.28 19.85
CA ASP A 14 -8.62 24.96 19.77
C ASP A 14 -9.64 24.10 19.02
N ILE A 15 -10.92 24.48 19.14
CA ILE A 15 -12.04 23.81 18.47
C ILE A 15 -11.85 23.69 16.96
N ASN A 16 -11.01 24.49 16.38
CA ASN A 16 -10.72 24.57 14.95
C ASN A 16 -9.51 23.73 14.52
N THR A 17 -8.57 23.44 15.44
CA THR A 17 -7.44 22.54 15.20
C THR A 17 -7.86 21.08 15.19
N VAL A 18 -8.92 20.72 15.92
CA VAL A 18 -9.43 19.34 15.98
C VAL A 18 -9.87 18.78 14.62
N PRO A 19 -10.69 19.49 13.81
CA PRO A 19 -11.03 19.02 12.46
C PRO A 19 -9.81 18.87 11.55
N VAL A 20 -8.83 19.76 11.65
CA VAL A 20 -7.59 19.69 10.85
C VAL A 20 -6.78 18.43 11.19
N ILE A 21 -6.66 18.11 12.48
CA ILE A 21 -5.99 16.89 12.94
C ILE A 21 -6.74 15.65 12.43
N ALA A 22 -8.07 15.65 12.51
CA ALA A 22 -8.88 14.52 12.03
C ALA A 22 -8.70 14.28 10.53
N VAL A 23 -8.72 15.34 9.71
CA VAL A 23 -8.47 15.24 8.26
C VAL A 23 -7.04 14.78 7.99
N GLY A 24 -6.05 15.31 8.71
CA GLY A 24 -4.66 14.91 8.55
C GLY A 24 -4.42 13.43 8.87
N ILE A 25 -5.05 12.89 9.91
CA ILE A 25 -5.00 11.45 10.23
C ILE A 25 -5.65 10.63 9.10
N GLY A 26 -6.82 11.06 8.59
CA GLY A 26 -7.50 10.39 7.48
C GLY A 26 -6.62 10.26 6.24
N VAL A 27 -6.01 11.35 5.80
CA VAL A 27 -5.07 11.36 4.66
C VAL A 27 -3.87 10.43 4.91
N GLY A 28 -3.36 10.37 6.15
CA GLY A 28 -2.25 9.47 6.50
C GLY A 28 -2.63 8.00 6.39
N ILE A 29 -3.84 7.64 6.78
CA ILE A 29 -4.37 6.27 6.64
C ILE A 29 -4.50 5.92 5.15
N ASP A 30 -5.04 6.81 4.34
CA ASP A 30 -5.21 6.60 2.90
C ASP A 30 -3.88 6.31 2.21
N TYR A 31 -2.84 7.09 2.47
CA TYR A 31 -1.51 6.84 1.91
C TYR A 31 -0.92 5.49 2.34
N SER A 32 -1.18 5.09 3.57
CA SER A 32 -0.71 3.80 4.10
C SER A 32 -1.44 2.63 3.44
N ILE A 33 -2.76 2.73 3.23
CA ILE A 33 -3.56 1.71 2.55
C ILE A 33 -3.11 1.58 1.09
N TYR A 34 -2.96 2.69 0.36
CA TYR A 34 -2.49 2.68 -1.02
C TYR A 34 -1.11 2.00 -1.17
N MET A 35 -0.18 2.31 -0.27
CA MET A 35 1.14 1.69 -0.30
C MET A 35 1.06 0.19 -0.01
N MET A 36 0.26 -0.22 0.97
CA MET A 36 0.09 -1.62 1.35
C MET A 36 -0.54 -2.44 0.23
N ASP A 37 -1.60 -1.91 -0.39
CA ASP A 37 -2.33 -2.56 -1.47
C ASP A 37 -1.43 -2.72 -2.72
N ARG A 38 -0.64 -1.70 -3.03
CA ARG A 38 0.33 -1.78 -4.12
C ARG A 38 1.44 -2.80 -3.88
N ILE A 39 1.98 -2.89 -2.66
CA ILE A 39 2.96 -3.92 -2.31
C ILE A 39 2.35 -5.32 -2.50
N ARG A 40 1.10 -5.51 -2.11
CA ARG A 40 0.37 -6.77 -2.28
C ARG A 40 0.18 -7.14 -3.76
N GLU A 41 -0.18 -6.18 -4.59
CA GLU A 41 -0.33 -6.35 -6.04
C GLU A 41 1.00 -6.73 -6.72
N GLU A 42 2.07 -6.01 -6.40
CA GLU A 42 3.41 -6.30 -6.94
C GLU A 42 3.96 -7.65 -6.43
N MET A 43 3.63 -8.02 -5.19
CA MET A 43 4.01 -9.33 -4.63
C MET A 43 3.36 -10.48 -5.41
N ALA A 44 2.10 -10.35 -5.79
CA ALA A 44 1.41 -11.34 -6.60
C ALA A 44 2.03 -11.53 -8.00
N LYS A 45 2.64 -10.47 -8.54
CA LYS A 45 3.29 -10.49 -9.87
C LYS A 45 4.73 -11.00 -9.82
N CYS A 46 5.49 -10.62 -8.80
CA CYS A 46 6.94 -10.87 -8.73
C CYS A 46 7.30 -12.08 -7.88
N GLY A 47 6.46 -12.47 -6.92
CA GLY A 47 6.74 -13.55 -5.97
C GLY A 47 7.85 -13.27 -4.96
N GLU A 48 8.62 -12.19 -5.11
CA GLU A 48 9.70 -11.78 -4.23
C GLU A 48 9.36 -10.46 -3.51
N LEU A 49 9.29 -10.51 -2.17
CA LEU A 49 8.85 -9.39 -1.34
C LEU A 49 9.72 -8.13 -1.51
N ARG A 50 11.03 -8.30 -1.61
CA ARG A 50 11.96 -7.18 -1.73
C ARG A 50 11.79 -6.42 -3.04
N GLU A 51 11.62 -7.15 -4.14
CA GLU A 51 11.38 -6.56 -5.46
C GLU A 51 9.98 -5.94 -5.55
N ALA A 52 8.96 -6.59 -4.97
CA ALA A 52 7.61 -6.05 -4.87
C ALA A 52 7.57 -4.71 -4.13
N VAL A 53 8.24 -4.63 -2.99
CA VAL A 53 8.36 -3.38 -2.22
C VAL A 53 9.08 -2.29 -3.02
N ARG A 54 10.18 -2.62 -3.69
CA ARG A 54 10.93 -1.66 -4.51
C ARG A 54 10.08 -1.09 -5.64
N ARG A 55 9.34 -1.91 -6.34
CA ARG A 55 8.42 -1.50 -7.42
C ARG A 55 7.25 -0.69 -6.89
N ALA A 56 6.67 -1.10 -5.78
CA ALA A 56 5.59 -0.36 -5.14
C ALA A 56 6.04 1.05 -4.73
N ILE A 57 7.23 1.21 -4.14
CA ILE A 57 7.78 2.53 -3.80
C ILE A 57 8.00 3.38 -5.05
N ALA A 58 8.53 2.81 -6.12
CA ALA A 58 8.82 3.55 -7.35
C ALA A 58 7.53 4.06 -8.03
N THR A 59 6.47 3.26 -8.04
CA THR A 59 5.21 3.63 -8.70
C THR A 59 4.28 4.43 -7.81
N THR A 60 3.94 3.91 -6.64
CA THR A 60 3.00 4.54 -5.69
C THR A 60 3.64 5.72 -4.97
N GLY A 61 4.94 5.66 -4.67
CA GLY A 61 5.65 6.77 -4.06
C GLY A 61 5.61 8.03 -4.92
N MET A 62 5.74 7.90 -6.24
CA MET A 62 5.59 9.02 -7.17
C MET A 62 4.16 9.58 -7.14
N ALA A 63 3.14 8.72 -7.15
CA ALA A 63 1.74 9.13 -7.08
C ALA A 63 1.42 9.85 -5.77
N ILE A 64 1.84 9.31 -4.62
CA ILE A 64 1.68 9.93 -3.30
C ILE A 64 2.37 11.30 -3.25
N SER A 65 3.60 11.41 -3.77
CA SER A 65 4.34 12.67 -3.79
C SER A 65 3.64 13.72 -4.66
N PHE A 66 3.11 13.33 -5.80
CA PHE A 66 2.38 14.23 -6.68
C PHE A 66 1.07 14.73 -6.04
N THR A 67 0.32 13.83 -5.41
CA THR A 67 -0.91 14.18 -4.68
C THR A 67 -0.62 15.09 -3.50
N ALA A 68 0.40 14.80 -2.70
CA ALA A 68 0.81 15.65 -1.59
C ALA A 68 1.23 17.05 -2.06
N LEU A 69 1.98 17.14 -3.16
CA LEU A 69 2.40 18.43 -3.74
C LEU A 69 1.20 19.25 -4.23
N THR A 70 0.23 18.60 -4.88
CA THR A 70 -0.99 19.26 -5.37
C THR A 70 -1.84 19.78 -4.21
N LEU A 71 -2.01 18.97 -3.16
CA LEU A 71 -2.73 19.40 -1.96
C LEU A 71 -2.02 20.56 -1.26
N MET A 72 -0.70 20.50 -1.12
CA MET A 72 0.09 21.59 -0.56
C MET A 72 -0.06 22.88 -1.36
N ALA A 73 0.02 22.79 -2.70
CA ALA A 73 -0.14 23.96 -3.55
C ALA A 73 -1.52 24.65 -3.35
N GLY A 74 -2.60 23.85 -3.25
CA GLY A 74 -3.94 24.37 -2.94
C GLY A 74 -4.04 25.03 -1.58
N ILE A 75 -3.45 24.41 -0.55
CA ILE A 75 -3.46 24.95 0.83
C ILE A 75 -2.63 26.23 0.93
N ILE A 76 -1.44 26.28 0.31
CA ILE A 76 -0.59 27.46 0.28
C ILE A 76 -1.30 28.63 -0.40
N MET A 77 -2.00 28.36 -1.51
CA MET A 77 -2.80 29.37 -2.19
C MET A 77 -3.85 29.97 -1.24
N TRP A 78 -4.48 29.11 -0.45
CA TRP A 78 -5.45 29.57 0.55
C TRP A 78 -4.81 30.42 1.66
N VAL A 79 -3.64 30.03 2.16
CA VAL A 79 -2.90 30.81 3.18
C VAL A 79 -2.57 32.21 2.67
N ILE A 80 -2.20 32.35 1.40
CA ILE A 80 -1.84 33.65 0.81
C ILE A 80 -3.06 34.57 0.67
N PHE A 81 -4.23 34.03 0.34
CA PHE A 81 -5.46 34.83 0.13
C PHE A 81 -6.32 35.00 1.40
N SER A 82 -5.97 34.34 2.50
CA SER A 82 -6.73 34.42 3.75
C SER A 82 -6.23 35.57 4.62
N ASP A 83 -7.11 36.55 4.88
CA ASP A 83 -6.87 37.64 5.84
C ASP A 83 -7.04 37.23 7.31
N LEU A 84 -7.53 35.99 7.56
CA LEU A 84 -7.80 35.49 8.91
C LEU A 84 -6.59 34.69 9.42
N ARG A 85 -5.86 35.24 10.39
CA ARG A 85 -4.73 34.59 11.07
C ARG A 85 -5.02 33.16 11.52
N PHE A 86 -6.17 32.99 12.14
CA PHE A 86 -6.69 31.73 12.62
C PHE A 86 -6.76 30.63 11.54
N GLN A 87 -7.24 30.98 10.35
CA GLN A 87 -7.37 30.05 9.21
C GLN A 87 -6.03 29.72 8.59
N SER A 88 -5.10 30.66 8.62
CA SER A 88 -3.72 30.47 8.18
C SER A 88 -2.97 29.47 9.06
N ASP A 89 -3.12 29.51 10.38
CA ASP A 89 -2.48 28.60 11.32
C ASP A 89 -2.97 27.16 11.14
N ALA A 90 -4.28 26.99 10.95
CA ALA A 90 -4.89 25.68 10.65
C ALA A 90 -4.40 25.10 9.32
N ALA A 91 -4.32 25.91 8.28
CA ALA A 91 -3.82 25.51 6.97
C ALA A 91 -2.33 25.11 7.01
N MET A 92 -1.51 25.88 7.73
CA MET A 92 -0.09 25.57 7.93
C MET A 92 0.10 24.22 8.65
N LEU A 93 -0.70 23.97 9.69
CA LEU A 93 -0.69 22.70 10.41
C LEU A 93 -1.07 21.53 9.48
N LEU A 94 -2.10 21.69 8.66
CA LEU A 94 -2.51 20.67 7.69
C LEU A 94 -1.42 20.38 6.66
N CYS A 95 -0.74 21.40 6.16
CA CYS A 95 0.38 21.28 5.23
C CYS A 95 1.51 20.41 5.82
N VAL A 96 1.90 20.70 7.05
CA VAL A 96 2.93 19.95 7.79
C VAL A 96 2.47 18.50 8.00
N MET A 97 1.21 18.26 8.34
CA MET A 97 0.68 16.90 8.51
C MET A 97 0.72 16.09 7.20
N ILE A 98 0.36 16.69 6.08
CA ILE A 98 0.41 16.01 4.76
C ILE A 98 1.83 15.57 4.43
N VAL A 99 2.82 16.43 4.64
CA VAL A 99 4.23 16.10 4.40
C VAL A 99 4.70 14.96 5.30
N ILE A 100 4.42 15.05 6.60
CA ILE A 100 4.81 14.01 7.57
C ILE A 100 4.14 12.68 7.22
N ASN A 101 2.85 12.68 6.90
CA ASN A 101 2.11 11.47 6.53
C ASN A 101 2.62 10.84 5.23
N GLY A 102 2.92 11.64 4.22
CA GLY A 102 3.48 11.16 2.96
C GLY A 102 4.84 10.48 3.15
N ILE A 103 5.74 11.14 3.90
CA ILE A 103 7.06 10.56 4.23
C ILE A 103 6.90 9.30 5.09
N ALA A 104 6.02 9.33 6.09
CA ALA A 104 5.76 8.19 6.95
C ALA A 104 5.22 6.99 6.16
N ALA A 105 4.25 7.20 5.27
CA ALA A 105 3.72 6.14 4.42
C ALA A 105 4.79 5.51 3.51
N MET A 106 5.68 6.34 2.94
CA MET A 106 6.75 5.88 2.06
C MET A 106 7.87 5.12 2.79
N LEU A 107 8.13 5.44 4.06
CA LEU A 107 9.23 4.84 4.82
C LEU A 107 8.75 3.77 5.81
N LEU A 108 7.71 4.07 6.61
CA LEU A 108 7.26 3.17 7.67
C LEU A 108 6.52 1.96 7.13
N VAL A 109 5.63 2.12 6.14
CA VAL A 109 4.85 1.00 5.61
C VAL A 109 5.73 -0.04 4.93
N PRO A 110 6.62 0.30 3.98
CA PRO A 110 7.52 -0.68 3.38
C PRO A 110 8.49 -1.30 4.39
N SER A 111 9.01 -0.50 5.32
CA SER A 111 9.90 -0.99 6.37
C SER A 111 9.20 -2.01 7.27
N TRP A 112 7.97 -1.70 7.69
CA TRP A 112 7.16 -2.60 8.49
C TRP A 112 6.85 -3.92 7.76
N VAL A 113 6.48 -3.85 6.48
CA VAL A 113 6.20 -5.02 5.64
C VAL A 113 7.45 -5.91 5.48
N LEU A 114 8.63 -5.33 5.29
CA LEU A 114 9.89 -6.06 5.16
C LEU A 114 10.30 -6.76 6.46
N VAL A 115 10.03 -6.14 7.63
CA VAL A 115 10.41 -6.69 8.95
C VAL A 115 9.42 -7.78 9.38
N PHE A 116 8.12 -7.50 9.33
CA PHE A 116 7.09 -8.39 9.85
C PHE A 116 6.65 -9.48 8.86
N LYS A 117 6.86 -9.28 7.56
CA LYS A 117 6.46 -10.20 6.48
C LYS A 117 5.06 -10.76 6.69
N PRO A 118 4.03 -9.91 6.77
CA PRO A 118 2.68 -10.36 7.09
C PRO A 118 2.15 -11.32 6.03
N ARG A 119 1.61 -12.46 6.47
CA ARG A 119 1.16 -13.56 5.61
C ARG A 119 0.11 -13.14 4.58
N PHE A 120 -0.69 -12.12 4.87
CA PHE A 120 -1.69 -11.62 3.93
C PHE A 120 -1.10 -10.88 2.71
N ILE A 121 0.18 -10.50 2.78
CA ILE A 121 0.92 -9.92 1.65
C ILE A 121 1.74 -10.99 0.94
N THR A 122 2.36 -11.92 1.70
CA THR A 122 3.27 -12.92 1.13
C THR A 122 2.56 -14.10 0.48
N ASN A 123 1.33 -14.43 0.92
CA ASN A 123 0.55 -15.56 0.42
C ASN A 123 -0.58 -15.07 -0.51
N VAL A 124 -0.21 -14.40 -1.59
CA VAL A 124 -1.14 -13.90 -2.60
C VAL A 124 -0.64 -14.32 -3.98
N TYR A 125 -1.56 -14.75 -4.85
CA TYR A 125 -1.31 -14.96 -6.26
C TYR A 125 -2.36 -14.22 -7.10
N ALA A 126 -1.99 -13.82 -8.30
CA ALA A 126 -2.91 -13.23 -9.27
C ALA A 126 -3.38 -14.34 -10.22
N ASP A 127 -4.69 -14.42 -10.45
CA ASP A 127 -5.28 -15.28 -11.47
C ASP A 127 -5.12 -14.68 -12.87
N GLU A 128 -5.41 -15.42 -13.93
CA GLU A 128 -5.34 -14.96 -15.32
C GLU A 128 -6.16 -13.68 -15.55
N ASP A 129 -7.25 -13.50 -14.79
CA ASP A 129 -8.09 -12.30 -14.80
C ASP A 129 -7.54 -11.12 -13.95
N GLY A 130 -6.36 -11.27 -13.34
CA GLY A 130 -5.74 -10.26 -12.49
C GLY A 130 -6.37 -10.12 -11.10
N ILE A 131 -7.26 -11.04 -10.70
CA ILE A 131 -7.89 -11.05 -9.39
C ILE A 131 -6.93 -11.63 -8.35
N LEU A 132 -6.75 -10.92 -7.24
CA LEU A 132 -5.86 -11.34 -6.14
C LEU A 132 -6.55 -12.36 -5.24
N HIS A 133 -6.00 -13.56 -5.17
CA HIS A 133 -6.48 -14.62 -4.29
C HIS A 133 -5.47 -14.93 -3.17
N ALA A 134 -5.97 -15.34 -2.00
CA ALA A 134 -5.12 -15.92 -0.96
C ALA A 134 -4.67 -17.33 -1.37
N ASP A 135 -3.41 -17.68 -1.11
CA ASP A 135 -2.82 -18.97 -1.51
C ASP A 135 -3.62 -20.21 -1.03
N ARG A 136 -4.41 -20.09 0.04
CA ARG A 136 -5.32 -21.15 0.48
C ARG A 136 -6.44 -21.51 -0.50
N GLN A 137 -6.70 -20.66 -1.49
CA GLN A 137 -7.75 -20.83 -2.51
C GLN A 137 -7.16 -21.16 -3.87
N ARG A 138 -5.86 -21.46 -3.94
CA ARG A 138 -5.23 -21.87 -5.20
C ARG A 138 -5.94 -23.14 -5.71
N PRO A 139 -6.55 -23.13 -6.89
CA PRO A 139 -7.05 -24.35 -7.52
C PRO A 139 -5.89 -25.33 -7.67
N GLU A 140 -6.11 -26.62 -7.43
CA GLU A 140 -5.11 -27.63 -7.75
C GLU A 140 -4.70 -27.49 -9.23
N PRO A 141 -3.39 -27.53 -9.52
CA PRO A 141 -2.94 -27.47 -10.89
C PRO A 141 -3.64 -28.61 -11.67
N THR A 142 -4.39 -28.25 -12.68
CA THR A 142 -4.98 -29.24 -13.60
C THR A 142 -3.85 -30.12 -14.12
N PRO A 143 -3.94 -31.47 -13.98
CA PRO A 143 -2.90 -32.35 -14.46
C PRO A 143 -2.69 -32.09 -15.95
N SER A 144 -1.43 -31.87 -16.33
CA SER A 144 -1.09 -31.58 -17.71
C SER A 144 -1.52 -32.78 -18.61
N PRO A 145 -1.94 -32.55 -19.85
CA PRO A 145 -2.35 -33.62 -20.77
C PRO A 145 -1.29 -34.70 -20.96
N THR A 146 -0.02 -34.41 -20.65
CA THR A 146 1.10 -35.33 -20.68
C THR A 146 1.16 -36.31 -19.51
N ASP A 147 0.48 -36.05 -18.41
CA ASP A 147 0.48 -36.95 -17.23
C ASP A 147 -0.53 -38.08 -17.40
N ASN A 148 -1.66 -37.81 -18.07
CA ASN A 148 -2.65 -38.82 -18.42
C ASN A 148 -2.12 -39.86 -19.43
N SER A 149 -1.13 -39.52 -20.26
CA SER A 149 -0.52 -40.50 -21.20
C SER A 149 0.40 -41.51 -20.51
N ARG A 150 1.04 -41.14 -19.40
CA ARG A 150 1.90 -42.05 -18.61
C ARG A 150 1.06 -43.03 -17.80
N GLU A 151 -0.09 -42.66 -17.34
CA GLU A 151 -0.98 -43.53 -16.56
C GLU A 151 -1.67 -44.57 -17.46
N SER A 152 -2.03 -44.20 -18.70
CA SER A 152 -2.59 -45.14 -19.70
C SER A 152 -1.55 -46.16 -20.19
N ASP A 153 -0.30 -45.76 -20.38
CA ASP A 153 0.76 -46.68 -20.81
C ASP A 153 1.14 -47.70 -19.72
N GLY A 154 1.08 -47.31 -18.46
CA GLY A 154 1.29 -48.20 -17.31
C GLY A 154 0.20 -49.29 -17.19
N TYR A 155 -1.04 -48.95 -17.54
CA TYR A 155 -2.16 -49.90 -17.48
C TYR A 155 -2.11 -50.94 -18.61
N VAL A 156 -1.70 -50.53 -19.82
CA VAL A 156 -1.55 -51.41 -20.97
C VAL A 156 -0.37 -52.37 -20.82
N ALA A 157 0.75 -51.90 -20.25
CA ALA A 157 1.94 -52.75 -19.99
C ALA A 157 1.67 -53.82 -18.91
N GLY A 158 0.86 -53.47 -17.88
CA GLY A 158 0.48 -54.43 -16.81
C GLY A 158 -0.50 -55.52 -17.27
N ALA A 159 -1.30 -55.28 -18.30
CA ALA A 159 -2.21 -56.27 -18.88
C ALA A 159 -1.52 -57.28 -19.79
N ALA A 160 -0.47 -56.85 -20.51
CA ALA A 160 0.30 -57.71 -21.40
C ALA A 160 1.23 -58.71 -20.65
N SER A 161 1.54 -58.45 -19.38
CA SER A 161 2.40 -59.36 -18.55
C SER A 161 1.63 -60.49 -17.85
N ARG A 162 0.30 -60.53 -17.96
CA ARG A 162 -0.55 -61.55 -17.30
C ARG A 162 -1.28 -62.49 -18.30
N ALA A 163 -0.98 -62.41 -19.58
CA ALA A 163 -1.38 -63.33 -20.61
C ALA A 163 -0.21 -64.22 -21.04
#